data_6605261da75eed14bd6ed2cb8f523ac7
#
_entry.id   6605261da75eed14bd6ed2cb8f523ac7
#
_cell.length_a   1.000
_cell.length_b   1.000
_cell.length_c   1.000
_cell.angle_alpha   90.00
_cell.angle_beta   90.00
_cell.angle_gamma   90.00
#
_symmetry.space_group_name_H-M   'P 1'
#
loop_
_entity.id
_entity.type
_entity.pdbx_description
1 polymer ?
#
loop_
_entity_poly.entity_id
_entity_poly.type
_entity_poly.pdbx_seq_one_letter_code
_entity_poly.pdbx_strand_id
1 'polypeptide(L)'
;TSARPLAVKELQSMGCDRLLDLHVQDIPNTVYEAVKSAADHGVWMTNVHASGGEEMLAASKKALDDFESPPLLIGVTVLTSLSQDSLVEIGFNNLDDQVLRLAGLVKNSGLDGVVCAPTDINSIKTKFGNSFLSVTPGVRPEDADSNDQYRISTPREAIKRGADYIVIGRPITQAKNPQEALEKIHKYIS
;
A
#
# COMPACT_ATOMS: atom_id res chain seq x y z
N THR A 1 0.34 16.53 3.91
CA THR A 1 -0.93 15.94 3.45
C THR A 1 -2.07 16.43 4.32
N SER A 2 -2.77 17.45 3.87
CA SER A 2 -3.92 18.03 4.56
C SER A 2 -5.23 17.50 3.96
N ALA A 3 -5.39 16.19 3.89
CA ALA A 3 -6.67 15.59 3.54
C ALA A 3 -7.66 15.89 4.67
N ARG A 4 -8.44 16.93 4.53
CA ARG A 4 -9.55 17.22 5.43
C ARG A 4 -10.60 16.13 5.25
N PRO A 5 -11.35 15.73 6.32
CA PRO A 5 -12.46 14.78 6.21
C PRO A 5 -13.47 15.13 5.11
N LEU A 6 -13.60 16.43 4.79
CA LEU A 6 -14.41 16.92 3.69
C LEU A 6 -13.95 16.42 2.31
N ALA A 7 -12.63 16.33 2.06
CA ALA A 7 -12.11 15.81 0.78
C ALA A 7 -12.45 14.35 0.56
N VAL A 8 -12.46 13.53 1.64
CA VAL A 8 -12.89 12.12 1.56
C VAL A 8 -14.37 12.04 1.14
N LYS A 9 -15.23 12.88 1.74
CA LYS A 9 -16.66 12.94 1.40
C LYS A 9 -16.92 13.45 -0.03
N GLU A 10 -16.18 14.46 -0.48
CA GLU A 10 -16.27 14.97 -1.85
C GLU A 10 -15.90 13.90 -2.88
N LEU A 11 -14.79 13.20 -2.68
CA LEU A 11 -14.39 12.07 -3.53
C LEU A 11 -15.41 10.92 -3.47
N GLN A 12 -16.11 10.75 -2.34
CA GLN A 12 -17.16 9.74 -2.15
C GLN A 12 -18.35 9.98 -3.08
N SER A 13 -18.75 11.24 -3.24
CA SER A 13 -19.84 11.62 -4.13
C SER A 13 -19.54 11.36 -5.61
N MET A 14 -18.26 11.17 -5.97
CA MET A 14 -17.82 10.88 -7.34
C MET A 14 -17.87 9.37 -7.70
N GLY A 15 -18.25 8.50 -6.76
CA GLY A 15 -18.43 7.06 -7.02
C GLY A 15 -17.12 6.27 -7.21
N CYS A 16 -15.97 6.80 -6.76
CA CYS A 16 -14.69 6.13 -6.86
C CYS A 16 -14.33 5.39 -5.56
N ASP A 17 -13.73 4.22 -5.66
CA ASP A 17 -13.09 3.55 -4.53
C ASP A 17 -11.87 4.34 -4.07
N ARG A 18 -11.66 4.43 -2.75
CA ARG A 18 -10.62 5.30 -2.18
C ARG A 18 -9.73 4.53 -1.22
N LEU A 19 -8.45 4.54 -1.54
CA LEU A 19 -7.40 4.19 -0.60
C LEU A 19 -7.08 5.43 0.26
N LEU A 20 -7.32 5.35 1.57
CA LEU A 20 -6.84 6.34 2.53
C LEU A 20 -5.44 5.93 3.01
N ASP A 21 -4.44 6.53 2.37
CA ASP A 21 -3.02 6.17 2.51
C ASP A 21 -2.36 7.00 3.62
N LEU A 22 -2.58 6.62 4.87
CA LEU A 22 -2.12 7.34 6.07
C LEU A 22 -0.81 6.80 6.65
N HIS A 23 -0.43 5.57 6.34
CA HIS A 23 0.78 4.93 6.88
C HIS A 23 0.82 4.97 8.41
N VAL A 24 -0.29 4.61 9.06
CA VAL A 24 -0.40 4.73 10.52
C VAL A 24 0.58 3.80 11.21
N GLN A 25 1.34 4.35 12.15
CA GLN A 25 2.22 3.61 13.05
C GLN A 25 2.29 4.35 14.38
N ASP A 26 1.74 3.73 15.42
CA ASP A 26 1.69 4.27 16.78
C ASP A 26 1.41 3.12 17.76
N ILE A 27 1.21 3.41 19.04
CA ILE A 27 0.78 2.41 20.02
C ILE A 27 -0.58 1.79 19.63
N PRO A 28 -0.87 0.53 20.00
CA PRO A 28 -2.03 -0.22 19.51
C PRO A 28 -3.36 0.51 19.62
N ASN A 29 -3.63 1.18 20.74
CA ASN A 29 -4.91 1.90 20.93
C ASN A 29 -5.07 3.10 19.99
N THR A 30 -4.00 3.84 19.73
CA THR A 30 -4.02 4.99 18.79
C THR A 30 -4.31 4.50 17.38
N VAL A 31 -3.69 3.37 16.97
CA VAL A 31 -3.90 2.79 15.63
C VAL A 31 -5.30 2.22 15.51
N TYR A 32 -5.84 1.56 16.56
CA TYR A 32 -7.23 1.11 16.61
C TYR A 32 -8.20 2.26 16.29
N GLU A 33 -8.08 3.39 17.00
CA GLU A 33 -8.97 4.54 16.80
C GLU A 33 -8.80 5.18 15.40
N ALA A 34 -7.57 5.24 14.88
CA ALA A 34 -7.29 5.77 13.55
C ALA A 34 -7.93 4.90 12.45
N VAL A 35 -7.81 3.58 12.54
CA VAL A 35 -8.40 2.64 11.57
C VAL A 35 -9.92 2.65 11.65
N LYS A 36 -10.49 2.68 12.87
CA LYS A 36 -11.92 2.82 13.09
C LYS A 36 -12.47 4.10 12.47
N SER A 37 -11.79 5.23 12.69
CA SER A 37 -12.15 6.51 12.08
C SER A 37 -12.07 6.47 10.54
N ALA A 38 -11.09 5.80 9.97
CA ALA A 38 -11.01 5.60 8.52
C ALA A 38 -12.21 4.81 7.99
N ALA A 39 -12.59 3.73 8.68
CA ALA A 39 -13.76 2.91 8.34
C ALA A 39 -15.07 3.70 8.43
N ASP A 40 -15.26 4.50 9.49
CA ASP A 40 -16.41 5.40 9.67
C ASP A 40 -16.56 6.42 8.53
N HIS A 41 -15.46 6.79 7.88
CA HIS A 41 -15.47 7.65 6.69
C HIS A 41 -15.80 6.90 5.39
N GLY A 42 -16.09 5.60 5.45
CA GLY A 42 -16.49 4.77 4.31
C GLY A 42 -15.42 4.66 3.23
N VAL A 43 -14.14 4.62 3.62
CA VAL A 43 -13.05 4.36 2.68
C VAL A 43 -13.09 2.89 2.21
N TRP A 44 -12.65 2.64 1.01
CA TRP A 44 -12.57 1.29 0.47
C TRP A 44 -11.36 0.52 0.99
N MET A 45 -10.22 1.23 1.24
CA MET A 45 -8.97 0.64 1.71
C MET A 45 -8.23 1.62 2.60
N THR A 46 -7.52 1.12 3.62
CA THR A 46 -6.57 1.90 4.42
C THR A 46 -5.36 1.04 4.78
N ASN A 47 -4.30 1.67 5.31
CA ASN A 47 -3.07 0.97 5.61
C ASN A 47 -2.46 1.35 6.97
N VAL A 48 -1.65 0.42 7.48
CA VAL A 48 -0.85 0.57 8.70
C VAL A 48 0.54 0.01 8.45
N HIS A 49 1.57 0.50 9.15
CA HIS A 49 2.91 -0.06 9.02
C HIS A 49 3.04 -1.42 9.72
N ALA A 50 3.57 -2.43 9.03
CA ALA A 50 3.83 -3.75 9.61
C ALA A 50 4.91 -3.73 10.70
N SER A 51 5.83 -2.76 10.64
CA SER A 51 6.88 -2.55 11.63
C SER A 51 6.38 -2.11 13.01
N GLY A 52 5.09 -1.75 13.14
CA GLY A 52 4.44 -1.52 14.43
C GLY A 52 4.27 -2.78 15.29
N GLY A 53 4.49 -3.97 14.73
CA GLY A 53 4.46 -5.23 15.45
C GLY A 53 3.06 -5.86 15.54
N GLU A 54 3.03 -7.10 16.06
CA GLU A 54 1.83 -7.94 16.08
C GLU A 54 0.69 -7.33 16.88
N GLU A 55 0.95 -6.78 18.06
CA GLU A 55 -0.09 -6.16 18.91
C GLU A 55 -0.79 -4.98 18.21
N MET A 56 -0.01 -4.14 17.53
CA MET A 56 -0.55 -3.00 16.77
C MET A 56 -1.39 -3.48 15.57
N LEU A 57 -0.91 -4.48 14.83
CA LEU A 57 -1.62 -5.06 13.70
C LEU A 57 -2.93 -5.75 14.14
N ALA A 58 -2.89 -6.50 15.24
CA ALA A 58 -4.08 -7.12 15.82
C ALA A 58 -5.12 -6.07 16.27
N ALA A 59 -4.66 -4.99 16.91
CA ALA A 59 -5.53 -3.88 17.29
C ALA A 59 -6.16 -3.19 16.07
N SER A 60 -5.38 -2.99 15.00
CA SER A 60 -5.88 -2.41 13.76
C SER A 60 -6.95 -3.29 13.09
N LYS A 61 -6.77 -4.61 13.09
CA LYS A 61 -7.78 -5.55 12.58
C LYS A 61 -9.04 -5.55 13.43
N LYS A 62 -8.88 -5.60 14.75
CA LYS A 62 -9.99 -5.55 15.71
C LYS A 62 -10.86 -4.30 15.54
N ALA A 63 -10.30 -3.17 15.13
CA ALA A 63 -11.03 -1.93 14.87
C ALA A 63 -12.12 -2.07 13.80
N LEU A 64 -12.09 -3.12 13.01
CA LEU A 64 -13.00 -3.39 11.90
C LEU A 64 -14.06 -4.46 12.21
N ASP A 65 -14.02 -5.09 13.38
CA ASP A 65 -14.89 -6.23 13.72
C ASP A 65 -16.39 -5.86 13.74
N ASP A 66 -16.72 -4.63 14.06
CA ASP A 66 -18.12 -4.16 14.17
C ASP A 66 -18.69 -3.64 12.84
N PHE A 67 -17.92 -3.65 11.76
CA PHE A 67 -18.37 -3.15 10.45
C PHE A 67 -18.93 -4.29 9.59
N GLU A 68 -20.16 -4.14 9.08
CA GLU A 68 -20.76 -5.10 8.14
C GLU A 68 -19.97 -5.19 6.81
N SER A 69 -19.41 -4.08 6.35
CA SER A 69 -18.59 -3.97 5.14
C SER A 69 -17.30 -3.21 5.45
N PRO A 70 -16.34 -3.85 6.13
CA PRO A 70 -15.11 -3.19 6.51
C PRO A 70 -14.27 -2.85 5.28
N PRO A 71 -13.47 -1.78 5.34
CA PRO A 71 -12.46 -1.50 4.33
C PRO A 71 -11.38 -2.60 4.31
N LEU A 72 -10.74 -2.78 3.17
CA LEU A 72 -9.51 -3.56 3.09
C LEU A 72 -8.42 -2.92 3.96
N LEU A 73 -7.78 -3.73 4.81
CA LEU A 73 -6.71 -3.29 5.68
C LEU A 73 -5.37 -3.89 5.24
N ILE A 74 -4.45 -3.02 4.82
CA ILE A 74 -3.19 -3.40 4.17
C ILE A 74 -2.01 -3.04 5.07
N GLY A 75 -1.05 -3.98 5.23
CA GLY A 75 0.18 -3.75 5.98
C GLY A 75 1.31 -3.24 5.10
N VAL A 76 1.90 -2.07 5.44
CA VAL A 76 3.07 -1.55 4.73
C VAL A 76 4.31 -2.32 5.17
N THR A 77 5.01 -2.95 4.24
CA THR A 77 6.27 -3.69 4.49
C THR A 77 7.46 -2.73 4.55
N VAL A 78 8.48 -2.94 3.74
CA VAL A 78 9.63 -2.04 3.63
C VAL A 78 9.33 -0.97 2.58
N LEU A 79 9.55 0.30 2.91
CA LEU A 79 9.35 1.42 1.98
C LEU A 79 10.17 1.23 0.71
N THR A 80 9.57 1.53 -0.44
CA THR A 80 10.21 1.38 -1.77
C THR A 80 11.38 2.33 -2.00
N SER A 81 11.50 3.36 -1.17
CA SER A 81 12.62 4.32 -1.14
C SER A 81 13.81 3.84 -0.30
N LEU A 82 13.67 2.76 0.49
CA LEU A 82 14.78 2.20 1.26
C LEU A 82 15.60 1.23 0.39
N SER A 83 16.91 1.50 0.31
CA SER A 83 17.90 0.58 -0.24
C SER A 83 18.31 -0.48 0.79
N GLN A 84 19.06 -1.51 0.34
CA GLN A 84 19.67 -2.49 1.24
C GLN A 84 20.57 -1.81 2.30
N ASP A 85 21.38 -0.82 1.88
CA ASP A 85 22.30 -0.12 2.78
C ASP A 85 21.54 0.71 3.83
N SER A 86 20.51 1.46 3.41
CA SER A 86 19.65 2.21 4.34
C SER A 86 18.92 1.31 5.32
N LEU A 87 18.57 0.09 4.90
CA LEU A 87 17.96 -0.90 5.78
C LEU A 87 18.94 -1.40 6.85
N VAL A 88 20.22 -1.60 6.47
CA VAL A 88 21.29 -1.97 7.41
C VAL A 88 21.54 -0.88 8.44
N GLU A 89 21.52 0.40 8.04
CA GLU A 89 21.68 1.54 8.95
C GLU A 89 20.63 1.57 10.07
N ILE A 90 19.42 1.08 9.81
CA ILE A 90 18.34 1.00 10.81
C ILE A 90 18.26 -0.38 11.50
N GLY A 91 19.29 -1.23 11.35
CA GLY A 91 19.47 -2.45 12.13
C GLY A 91 18.92 -3.74 11.51
N PHE A 92 18.57 -3.75 10.24
CA PHE A 92 18.12 -4.97 9.54
C PHE A 92 19.16 -5.44 8.52
N ASN A 93 19.42 -6.76 8.47
CA ASN A 93 20.53 -7.30 7.70
C ASN A 93 20.20 -7.58 6.22
N ASN A 94 18.95 -7.94 5.89
CA ASN A 94 18.56 -8.35 4.55
C ASN A 94 17.18 -7.80 4.21
N LEU A 95 17.08 -7.17 3.04
CA LEU A 95 15.84 -6.50 2.60
C LEU A 95 14.75 -7.52 2.26
N ASP A 96 15.07 -8.56 1.51
CA ASP A 96 14.08 -9.56 1.08
C ASP A 96 13.54 -10.35 2.28
N ASP A 97 14.41 -10.74 3.20
CA ASP A 97 14.01 -11.41 4.45
C ASP A 97 13.11 -10.50 5.30
N GLN A 98 13.42 -9.22 5.38
CA GLN A 98 12.64 -8.26 6.16
C GLN A 98 11.26 -8.04 5.52
N VAL A 99 11.17 -7.93 4.20
CA VAL A 99 9.88 -7.86 3.49
C VAL A 99 9.03 -9.08 3.80
N LEU A 100 9.59 -10.29 3.67
CA LEU A 100 8.85 -11.53 3.93
C LEU A 100 8.48 -11.71 5.41
N ARG A 101 9.30 -11.23 6.34
CA ARG A 101 9.00 -11.22 7.78
C ARG A 101 7.81 -10.31 8.07
N LEU A 102 7.84 -9.07 7.58
CA LEU A 102 6.76 -8.11 7.77
C LEU A 102 5.46 -8.58 7.10
N ALA A 103 5.54 -9.12 5.88
CA ALA A 103 4.39 -9.70 5.21
C ALA A 103 3.78 -10.88 6.00
N GLY A 104 4.63 -11.69 6.65
CA GLY A 104 4.20 -12.77 7.54
C GLY A 104 3.45 -12.25 8.77
N LEU A 105 3.94 -11.20 9.42
CA LEU A 105 3.22 -10.55 10.53
C LEU A 105 1.85 -10.05 10.10
N VAL A 106 1.77 -9.36 8.97
CA VAL A 106 0.52 -8.86 8.40
C VAL A 106 -0.47 -9.99 8.14
N LYS A 107 -0.02 -11.08 7.50
CA LYS A 107 -0.86 -12.26 7.22
C LYS A 107 -1.36 -12.94 8.48
N ASN A 108 -0.48 -13.13 9.47
CA ASN A 108 -0.81 -13.78 10.73
C ASN A 108 -1.78 -12.95 11.58
N SER A 109 -1.72 -11.62 11.48
CA SER A 109 -2.67 -10.71 12.14
C SER A 109 -4.01 -10.58 11.41
N GLY A 110 -4.21 -11.32 10.31
CA GLY A 110 -5.49 -11.36 9.58
C GLY A 110 -5.78 -10.15 8.69
N LEU A 111 -4.77 -9.35 8.31
CA LEU A 111 -4.93 -8.27 7.36
C LEU A 111 -5.05 -8.84 5.92
N ASP A 112 -5.62 -8.05 5.01
CA ASP A 112 -6.00 -8.49 3.68
C ASP A 112 -4.84 -8.58 2.68
N GLY A 113 -3.75 -7.84 2.93
CA GLY A 113 -2.60 -7.80 2.03
C GLY A 113 -1.52 -6.84 2.48
N VAL A 114 -0.58 -6.55 1.58
CA VAL A 114 0.58 -5.70 1.86
C VAL A 114 0.79 -4.60 0.82
N VAL A 115 1.38 -3.48 1.26
CA VAL A 115 2.09 -2.56 0.37
C VAL A 115 3.51 -3.08 0.22
N CYS A 116 3.94 -3.34 -1.03
CA CYS A 116 5.26 -3.89 -1.33
C CYS A 116 5.80 -3.35 -2.67
N ALA A 117 7.12 -3.40 -2.85
CA ALA A 117 7.72 -3.02 -4.12
C ALA A 117 7.39 -4.03 -5.24
N PRO A 118 7.46 -3.63 -6.53
CA PRO A 118 7.24 -4.54 -7.64
C PRO A 118 8.17 -5.77 -7.65
N THR A 119 9.37 -5.64 -7.11
CA THR A 119 10.36 -6.72 -6.98
C THR A 119 9.95 -7.80 -5.99
N ASP A 120 9.15 -7.45 -5.00
CA ASP A 120 8.82 -8.31 -3.85
C ASP A 120 7.61 -9.21 -4.13
N ILE A 121 6.79 -8.87 -5.15
CA ILE A 121 5.49 -9.50 -5.43
C ILE A 121 5.60 -11.01 -5.58
N ASN A 122 6.54 -11.49 -6.39
CA ASN A 122 6.69 -12.93 -6.66
C ASN A 122 6.98 -13.72 -5.37
N SER A 123 7.89 -13.22 -4.54
CA SER A 123 8.24 -13.86 -3.26
C SER A 123 7.07 -13.88 -2.29
N ILE A 124 6.30 -12.79 -2.22
CA ILE A 124 5.10 -12.66 -1.39
C ILE A 124 4.01 -13.61 -1.87
N LYS A 125 3.69 -13.60 -3.17
CA LYS A 125 2.65 -14.47 -3.74
C LYS A 125 3.01 -15.96 -3.61
N THR A 126 4.28 -16.30 -3.82
CA THR A 126 4.77 -17.69 -3.65
C THR A 126 4.61 -18.17 -2.20
N LYS A 127 4.92 -17.32 -1.23
CA LYS A 127 4.91 -17.70 0.19
C LYS A 127 3.52 -17.66 0.83
N PHE A 128 2.69 -16.68 0.47
CA PHE A 128 1.42 -16.41 1.16
C PHE A 128 0.17 -16.66 0.30
N GLY A 129 0.35 -17.00 -0.97
CA GLY A 129 -0.73 -17.31 -1.92
C GLY A 129 -1.27 -16.09 -2.65
N ASN A 130 -1.98 -16.35 -3.76
CA ASN A 130 -2.50 -15.30 -4.64
C ASN A 130 -3.64 -14.47 -4.05
N SER A 131 -4.35 -15.00 -3.05
CA SER A 131 -5.42 -14.26 -2.35
C SER A 131 -4.91 -13.19 -1.39
N PHE A 132 -3.61 -13.20 -1.05
CA PHE A 132 -3.00 -12.18 -0.23
C PHE A 132 -2.66 -10.97 -1.10
N LEU A 133 -3.38 -9.86 -0.92
CA LEU A 133 -3.34 -8.72 -1.82
C LEU A 133 -1.97 -8.01 -1.82
N SER A 134 -1.59 -7.50 -2.97
CA SER A 134 -0.41 -6.65 -3.17
C SER A 134 -0.83 -5.29 -3.74
N VAL A 135 -0.55 -4.25 -2.98
CA VAL A 135 -0.69 -2.84 -3.39
C VAL A 135 0.72 -2.32 -3.65
N THR A 136 0.99 -1.92 -4.89
CA THR A 136 2.37 -1.77 -5.35
C THR A 136 2.66 -0.34 -5.83
N PRO A 137 3.31 0.49 -4.99
CA PRO A 137 3.90 1.75 -5.41
C PRO A 137 5.25 1.53 -6.11
N GLY A 138 5.89 2.62 -6.57
CA GLY A 138 7.14 2.51 -7.32
C GLY A 138 6.92 2.10 -8.78
N VAL A 139 5.69 2.20 -9.26
CA VAL A 139 5.37 1.92 -10.66
C VAL A 139 5.52 3.18 -11.50
N ARG A 140 6.29 3.08 -12.58
CA ARG A 140 6.62 4.19 -13.50
C ARG A 140 6.46 3.76 -14.94
N PRO A 141 5.78 4.54 -15.81
CA PRO A 141 5.87 4.39 -17.26
C PRO A 141 7.34 4.47 -17.72
N GLU A 142 7.65 3.85 -18.87
CA GLU A 142 9.03 3.75 -19.39
C GLU A 142 9.69 5.13 -19.63
N ASP A 143 8.88 6.16 -19.92
CA ASP A 143 9.30 7.52 -20.19
C ASP A 143 9.35 8.43 -18.95
N ALA A 144 9.11 7.90 -17.76
CA ALA A 144 9.08 8.68 -16.52
C ALA A 144 10.34 8.50 -15.68
N ASP A 145 10.79 9.58 -15.04
CA ASP A 145 11.93 9.57 -14.13
C ASP A 145 11.72 8.66 -12.92
N SER A 146 12.78 7.96 -12.50
CA SER A 146 12.79 7.11 -11.30
C SER A 146 12.66 7.92 -9.99
N ASN A 147 13.15 9.16 -10.00
CA ASN A 147 13.23 10.06 -8.84
C ASN A 147 13.91 9.39 -7.63
N ASP A 148 13.22 9.38 -6.47
CA ASP A 148 13.64 8.88 -5.16
C ASP A 148 13.30 7.39 -4.91
N GLN A 149 12.93 6.66 -5.96
CA GLN A 149 12.53 5.25 -5.85
C GLN A 149 13.64 4.34 -6.39
N TYR A 150 14.07 3.38 -5.59
CA TYR A 150 15.13 2.41 -5.96
C TYR A 150 14.58 1.12 -6.57
N ARG A 151 13.39 0.69 -6.14
CA ARG A 151 12.76 -0.58 -6.54
C ARG A 151 11.54 -0.31 -7.41
N ILE A 152 11.80 0.08 -8.67
CA ILE A 152 10.77 0.48 -9.65
C ILE A 152 10.50 -0.61 -10.68
N SER A 153 9.34 -0.51 -11.33
CA SER A 153 8.94 -1.34 -12.47
C SER A 153 7.95 -0.59 -13.35
N THR A 154 7.80 -1.04 -14.59
CA THR A 154 6.72 -0.54 -15.46
C THR A 154 5.35 -1.06 -15.00
N PRO A 155 4.24 -0.38 -15.36
CA PRO A 155 2.90 -0.87 -15.03
C PRO A 155 2.65 -2.29 -15.53
N ARG A 156 3.04 -2.59 -16.77
CA ARG A 156 2.89 -3.92 -17.39
C ARG A 156 3.67 -5.00 -16.63
N GLU A 157 4.89 -4.72 -16.24
CA GLU A 157 5.70 -5.67 -15.48
C GLU A 157 5.16 -5.91 -14.07
N ALA A 158 4.68 -4.85 -13.39
CA ALA A 158 4.08 -5.00 -12.07
C ALA A 158 2.83 -5.92 -12.12
N ILE A 159 1.94 -5.70 -13.09
CA ILE A 159 0.77 -6.57 -13.32
C ILE A 159 1.21 -8.00 -13.68
N LYS A 160 2.18 -8.16 -14.57
CA LYS A 160 2.70 -9.50 -14.95
C LYS A 160 3.30 -10.26 -13.76
N ARG A 161 3.86 -9.56 -12.78
CA ARG A 161 4.38 -10.14 -11.53
C ARG A 161 3.29 -10.49 -10.53
N GLY A 162 2.03 -10.10 -10.79
CA GLY A 162 0.87 -10.40 -9.95
C GLY A 162 0.46 -9.27 -9.00
N ALA A 163 0.79 -8.00 -9.30
CA ALA A 163 0.24 -6.87 -8.56
C ALA A 163 -1.29 -6.86 -8.69
N ASP A 164 -1.99 -6.84 -7.55
CA ASP A 164 -3.45 -6.68 -7.55
C ASP A 164 -3.84 -5.21 -7.76
N TYR A 165 -3.07 -4.30 -7.17
CA TYR A 165 -3.23 -2.85 -7.31
C TYR A 165 -1.88 -2.19 -7.54
N ILE A 166 -1.82 -1.24 -8.47
CA ILE A 166 -0.64 -0.42 -8.72
C ILE A 166 -0.91 1.03 -8.30
N VAL A 167 0.09 1.66 -7.67
CA VAL A 167 0.00 3.06 -7.24
C VAL A 167 0.92 3.91 -8.11
N ILE A 168 0.33 4.81 -8.89
CA ILE A 168 1.06 5.72 -9.79
C ILE A 168 0.71 7.16 -9.40
N GLY A 169 1.66 7.87 -8.82
CA GLY A 169 1.48 9.25 -8.34
C GLY A 169 1.97 10.28 -9.35
N ARG A 170 3.20 10.75 -9.19
CA ARG A 170 3.81 11.86 -9.95
C ARG A 170 3.67 11.76 -11.48
N PRO A 171 3.82 10.62 -12.12
CA PRO A 171 3.62 10.51 -13.57
C PRO A 171 2.22 10.94 -14.05
N ILE A 172 1.21 10.86 -13.18
CA ILE A 172 -0.15 11.34 -13.46
C ILE A 172 -0.32 12.76 -12.93
N THR A 173 -0.05 12.97 -11.63
CA THR A 173 -0.42 14.21 -10.92
C THR A 173 0.40 15.43 -11.35
N GLN A 174 1.61 15.23 -11.90
CA GLN A 174 2.50 16.29 -12.41
C GLN A 174 2.51 16.38 -13.95
N ALA A 175 1.73 15.54 -14.64
CA ALA A 175 1.59 15.63 -16.09
C ALA A 175 0.88 16.93 -16.48
N LYS A 176 1.21 17.47 -17.67
CA LYS A 176 0.50 18.64 -18.23
C LYS A 176 -1.00 18.37 -18.41
N ASN A 177 -1.35 17.15 -18.75
CA ASN A 177 -2.72 16.65 -18.82
C ASN A 177 -2.79 15.31 -18.03
N PRO A 178 -3.23 15.34 -16.75
CA PRO A 178 -3.31 14.14 -15.92
C PRO A 178 -4.28 13.08 -16.47
N GLN A 179 -5.37 13.48 -17.09
CA GLN A 179 -6.34 12.56 -17.69
C GLN A 179 -5.72 11.78 -18.86
N GLU A 180 -5.05 12.46 -19.77
CA GLU A 180 -4.36 11.83 -20.90
C GLU A 180 -3.25 10.88 -20.43
N ALA A 181 -2.51 11.27 -19.39
CA ALA A 181 -1.48 10.42 -18.78
C ALA A 181 -2.09 9.13 -18.20
N LEU A 182 -3.23 9.24 -17.50
CA LEU A 182 -3.96 8.09 -16.97
C LEU A 182 -4.46 7.17 -18.09
N GLU A 183 -5.05 7.73 -19.15
CA GLU A 183 -5.54 6.98 -20.31
C GLU A 183 -4.42 6.20 -21.02
N LYS A 184 -3.24 6.82 -21.17
CA LYS A 184 -2.05 6.16 -21.71
C LYS A 184 -1.65 4.95 -20.85
N ILE A 185 -1.57 5.14 -19.54
CA ILE A 185 -1.22 4.06 -18.61
C ILE A 185 -2.25 2.93 -18.71
N HIS A 186 -3.54 3.26 -18.73
CA HIS A 186 -4.61 2.27 -18.85
C HIS A 186 -4.47 1.42 -20.13
N LYS A 187 -4.17 2.03 -21.27
CA LYS A 187 -3.89 1.32 -22.54
C LYS A 187 -2.66 0.42 -22.47
N TYR A 188 -1.69 0.75 -21.62
CA TYR A 188 -0.48 -0.04 -21.44
C TYR A 188 -0.69 -1.33 -20.65
N ILE A 189 -1.70 -1.36 -19.79
CA ILE A 189 -2.01 -2.48 -18.88
C ILE A 189 -3.19 -3.34 -19.36
N SER A 190 -3.96 -2.83 -20.33
CA SER A 190 -5.04 -3.58 -21.02
C SER A 190 -4.47 -4.46 -22.10
#